data_ff89bfe6596b691dec9126510c6f5b3a
#
_entry.id   ff89bfe6596b691dec9126510c6f5b3a
#
_cell.length_a   1.000
_cell.length_b   1.000
_cell.length_c   1.000
_cell.angle_alpha   90.00
_cell.angle_beta   90.00
_cell.angle_gamma   90.00
#
_symmetry.space_group_name_H-M   'P 1'
#
loop_
_entity.id
_entity.type
_entity.pdbx_description
1 polymer ?
#
loop_
_entity_poly.entity_id
_entity_poly.type
_entity_poly.pdbx_seq_one_letter_code
_entity_poly.pdbx_strand_id
1 'polypeptide(L)'
;MAMVEGFPSGLKFDEDLINEQLFRRQGGYGRGGRMEIEKDEVEVLSGFYQGESLGTPIVLWIKNRDWENWEEFMSPKDESSSKKKVTLPRPGHADLAGALKHGFRDCRRALERTSARETAGRVAVGGLSRTLLNRFGIEIVSWVTGIGQLKASCNSESDDCQKLADKSPVRVPDGEAERKILEEIEGAKADGDSLGGSFEVVASGVPPGLGSYSNPGKKLDARVGAGFMSIPAIKSVEIGLGKGAGSKRGSEVHDEIYHEDETGFYRNSNEAGGIEGGISNGEKLRVKATMKPIPTLGKPLHSVDLTDGEEGEAAKERSDVCAVPAASVVGEAELANIVAGAFLDKFAGDTMDEVRESFERYSERLENWFEG
;
A
#
# COMPACT_ATOMS: atom_id res chain seq x y z
N MET A 1 -9.36 2.25 13.08
CA MET A 1 -8.67 3.36 13.78
C MET A 1 -7.20 3.29 13.45
N ALA A 2 -6.61 4.42 13.12
CA ALA A 2 -5.17 4.58 12.97
C ALA A 2 -4.72 5.79 13.79
N MET A 3 -3.53 5.72 14.37
CA MET A 3 -2.90 6.84 15.06
C MET A 3 -1.56 7.09 14.40
N VAL A 4 -1.25 8.35 14.15
CA VAL A 4 -0.01 8.79 13.51
C VAL A 4 0.55 10.00 14.27
N GLU A 5 1.87 10.04 14.38
CA GLU A 5 2.62 11.11 15.03
C GLU A 5 3.67 11.70 14.08
N GLY A 6 4.18 12.88 14.41
CA GLY A 6 5.28 13.52 13.68
C GLY A 6 4.84 14.45 12.54
N PHE A 7 3.54 14.68 12.36
CA PHE A 7 3.08 15.72 11.44
C PHE A 7 3.25 17.10 12.07
N PRO A 8 3.78 18.10 11.33
CA PRO A 8 3.92 19.47 11.80
C PRO A 8 2.56 20.13 12.04
N SER A 9 2.49 21.15 12.88
CA SER A 9 1.31 21.99 13.03
C SER A 9 1.06 22.84 11.77
N GLY A 10 -0.21 23.20 11.50
CA GLY A 10 -0.59 24.04 10.37
C GLY A 10 -0.81 23.28 9.05
N LEU A 11 -0.74 21.93 9.03
CA LEU A 11 -1.16 21.15 7.87
C LEU A 11 -2.70 21.17 7.78
N LYS A 12 -3.24 21.65 6.66
CA LYS A 12 -4.67 21.66 6.40
C LYS A 12 -5.19 20.25 6.17
N PHE A 13 -6.27 19.90 6.85
CA PHE A 13 -6.94 18.64 6.67
C PHE A 13 -7.68 18.61 5.33
N ASP A 14 -7.42 17.59 4.53
CA ASP A 14 -8.06 17.35 3.24
C ASP A 14 -8.88 16.06 3.33
N GLU A 15 -10.11 16.18 3.84
CA GLU A 15 -11.04 15.06 4.02
C GLU A 15 -11.42 14.43 2.69
N ASP A 16 -11.63 15.26 1.67
CA ASP A 16 -12.05 14.80 0.34
C ASP A 16 -10.97 13.91 -0.29
N LEU A 17 -9.70 14.33 -0.21
CA LEU A 17 -8.57 13.53 -0.69
C LEU A 17 -8.49 12.18 0.03
N ILE A 18 -8.63 12.16 1.36
CA ILE A 18 -8.56 10.91 2.13
C ILE A 18 -9.73 9.99 1.78
N ASN A 19 -10.93 10.52 1.69
CA ASN A 19 -12.13 9.76 1.36
C ASN A 19 -12.10 9.23 -0.08
N GLU A 20 -11.53 9.98 -1.03
CA GLU A 20 -11.26 9.52 -2.38
C GLU A 20 -10.33 8.29 -2.39
N GLN A 21 -9.24 8.31 -1.61
CA GLN A 21 -8.32 7.15 -1.52
C GLN A 21 -9.02 5.94 -0.88
N LEU A 22 -9.84 6.15 0.14
CA LEU A 22 -10.64 5.10 0.75
C LEU A 22 -11.63 4.49 -0.25
N PHE A 23 -12.30 5.32 -1.04
CA PHE A 23 -13.19 4.89 -2.12
C PHE A 23 -12.44 4.09 -3.21
N ARG A 24 -11.28 4.57 -3.68
CA ARG A 24 -10.42 3.87 -4.66
C ARG A 24 -10.00 2.48 -4.13
N ARG A 25 -9.66 2.37 -2.83
CA ARG A 25 -9.32 1.08 -2.19
C ARG A 25 -10.49 0.10 -2.21
N GLN A 26 -11.72 0.58 -2.10
CA GLN A 26 -12.92 -0.27 -2.12
C GLN A 26 -13.29 -0.73 -3.51
N GLY A 27 -12.85 -0.05 -4.55
CA GLY A 27 -13.09 -0.38 -5.95
C GLY A 27 -12.34 -1.64 -6.41
N GLY A 28 -12.58 -1.99 -7.67
CA GLY A 28 -11.95 -3.09 -8.38
C GLY A 28 -12.92 -4.23 -8.71
N TYR A 29 -12.75 -4.82 -9.91
CA TYR A 29 -13.51 -5.99 -10.35
C TYR A 29 -13.03 -7.25 -9.63
N GLY A 30 -13.93 -8.20 -9.38
CA GLY A 30 -13.64 -9.42 -8.61
C GLY A 30 -13.76 -9.24 -7.09
N ARG A 31 -14.26 -8.09 -6.62
CA ARG A 31 -14.52 -7.84 -5.19
C ARG A 31 -15.79 -8.56 -4.74
N GLY A 32 -15.78 -9.03 -3.48
CA GLY A 32 -16.95 -9.67 -2.85
C GLY A 32 -18.02 -8.67 -2.42
N GLY A 33 -19.26 -9.15 -2.21
CA GLY A 33 -20.42 -8.33 -1.84
C GLY A 33 -20.32 -7.54 -0.53
N ARG A 34 -19.25 -7.75 0.27
CA ARG A 34 -18.94 -6.93 1.45
C ARG A 34 -18.69 -5.47 1.10
N MET A 35 -18.17 -5.21 -0.09
CA MET A 35 -17.89 -3.84 -0.56
C MET A 35 -19.15 -3.02 -0.84
N GLU A 36 -20.29 -3.66 -1.02
CA GLU A 36 -21.59 -2.98 -1.18
C GLU A 36 -22.12 -2.42 0.16
N ILE A 37 -21.70 -3.01 1.27
CA ILE A 37 -22.15 -2.64 2.64
C ILE A 37 -21.23 -1.55 3.22
N GLU A 38 -19.93 -1.63 2.98
CA GLU A 38 -18.94 -0.73 3.56
C GLU A 38 -18.72 0.48 2.64
N LYS A 39 -19.11 1.67 3.14
CA LYS A 39 -18.66 2.95 2.60
C LYS A 39 -17.71 3.55 3.61
N ASP A 40 -16.40 3.46 3.30
CA ASP A 40 -15.36 3.96 4.18
C ASP A 40 -15.27 5.48 4.07
N GLU A 41 -15.45 6.12 5.21
CA GLU A 41 -15.27 7.56 5.40
C GLU A 41 -14.39 7.77 6.62
N VAL A 42 -13.51 8.76 6.56
CA VAL A 42 -12.62 9.10 7.67
C VAL A 42 -13.31 10.06 8.63
N GLU A 43 -13.18 9.78 9.93
CA GLU A 43 -13.50 10.72 11.00
C GLU A 43 -12.23 11.04 11.76
N VAL A 44 -11.99 12.31 12.05
CA VAL A 44 -10.87 12.76 12.88
C VAL A 44 -11.31 12.82 14.34
N LEU A 45 -10.65 12.05 15.19
CA LEU A 45 -10.95 12.04 16.64
C LEU A 45 -10.00 12.94 17.45
N SER A 46 -8.80 13.23 16.92
CA SER A 46 -7.77 14.03 17.62
C SER A 46 -6.75 14.57 16.64
N GLY A 47 -6.02 15.61 17.04
CA GLY A 47 -4.84 16.14 16.34
C GLY A 47 -5.11 17.30 15.39
N PHE A 48 -6.39 17.75 15.26
CA PHE A 48 -6.78 18.92 14.46
C PHE A 48 -7.62 19.91 15.25
N TYR A 49 -7.50 21.17 14.91
CA TYR A 49 -8.34 22.25 15.38
C TYR A 49 -8.61 23.24 14.24
N GLN A 50 -9.88 23.55 14.00
CA GLN A 50 -10.32 24.45 12.91
C GLN A 50 -9.76 24.06 11.53
N GLY A 51 -9.61 22.74 11.27
CA GLY A 51 -9.14 22.21 9.99
C GLY A 51 -7.62 22.20 9.82
N GLU A 52 -6.83 22.51 10.86
CA GLU A 52 -5.37 22.48 10.83
C GLU A 52 -4.80 21.54 11.90
N SER A 53 -3.70 20.85 11.57
CA SER A 53 -2.98 19.97 12.50
C SER A 53 -2.34 20.77 13.65
N LEU A 54 -2.20 20.12 14.80
CA LEU A 54 -1.69 20.75 16.03
C LEU A 54 -0.24 20.36 16.38
N GLY A 55 0.44 19.54 15.55
CA GLY A 55 1.73 18.95 15.92
C GLY A 55 1.63 17.87 17.02
N THR A 56 0.44 17.36 17.28
CA THR A 56 0.14 16.31 18.28
C THR A 56 -0.31 15.03 17.60
N PRO A 57 -0.42 13.90 18.33
CA PRO A 57 -0.93 12.67 17.73
C PRO A 57 -2.28 12.84 17.05
N ILE A 58 -2.36 12.42 15.78
CA ILE A 58 -3.58 12.46 14.97
C ILE A 58 -4.22 11.09 15.04
N VAL A 59 -5.51 11.04 15.36
CA VAL A 59 -6.29 9.80 15.40
C VAL A 59 -7.39 9.86 14.35
N LEU A 60 -7.30 8.92 13.39
CA LEU A 60 -8.25 8.73 12.31
C LEU A 60 -9.11 7.49 12.59
N TRP A 61 -10.40 7.60 12.44
CA TRP A 61 -11.33 6.52 12.61
C TRP A 61 -12.12 6.26 11.33
N ILE A 62 -12.13 5.00 10.90
CA ILE A 62 -12.96 4.49 9.81
C ILE A 62 -13.92 3.49 10.42
N LYS A 63 -15.19 3.83 10.47
CA LYS A 63 -16.23 3.01 11.12
C LYS A 63 -16.39 1.67 10.40
N ASN A 64 -16.38 0.58 11.16
CA ASN A 64 -16.74 -0.73 10.63
C ASN A 64 -18.26 -0.90 10.69
N ARG A 65 -18.94 -0.72 9.55
CA ARG A 65 -20.41 -0.81 9.47
C ARG A 65 -20.93 -2.24 9.62
N ASP A 66 -20.08 -3.25 9.36
CA ASP A 66 -20.43 -4.66 9.57
C ASP A 66 -20.38 -5.08 11.05
N TRP A 67 -19.89 -4.20 11.96
CA TRP A 67 -19.78 -4.49 13.39
C TRP A 67 -21.10 -4.90 14.03
N GLU A 68 -22.22 -4.30 13.65
CA GLU A 68 -23.55 -4.60 14.17
C GLU A 68 -23.93 -6.09 14.00
N ASN A 69 -23.45 -6.73 12.93
CA ASN A 69 -23.64 -8.17 12.66
C ASN A 69 -22.70 -9.08 13.48
N TRP A 70 -21.71 -8.49 14.15
CA TRP A 70 -20.65 -9.21 14.86
C TRP A 70 -20.60 -8.91 16.35
N GLU A 71 -21.28 -7.88 16.84
CA GLU A 71 -21.21 -7.41 18.22
C GLU A 71 -21.50 -8.52 19.23
N GLU A 72 -22.55 -9.32 19.01
CA GLU A 72 -22.89 -10.47 19.85
C GLU A 72 -21.77 -11.53 19.96
N PHE A 73 -20.99 -11.70 18.87
CA PHE A 73 -19.99 -12.78 18.75
C PHE A 73 -18.56 -12.33 19.07
N MET A 74 -18.28 -11.04 18.95
CA MET A 74 -16.95 -10.44 19.05
C MET A 74 -16.85 -9.44 20.20
N SER A 75 -17.87 -9.40 21.10
CA SER A 75 -17.83 -8.54 22.28
C SER A 75 -16.58 -8.83 23.12
N PRO A 76 -15.83 -7.79 23.52
CA PRO A 76 -14.69 -7.98 24.40
C PRO A 76 -15.06 -8.29 25.85
N LYS A 77 -16.33 -8.16 26.22
CA LYS A 77 -16.81 -8.23 27.60
C LYS A 77 -17.60 -9.49 27.90
N ASP A 78 -18.24 -10.08 26.92
CA ASP A 78 -19.19 -11.18 27.13
C ASP A 78 -18.60 -12.52 26.72
N GLU A 79 -18.85 -13.56 27.52
CA GLU A 79 -18.62 -14.95 27.15
C GLU A 79 -19.68 -15.38 26.12
N SER A 80 -19.67 -14.74 24.97
CA SER A 80 -20.67 -14.98 23.95
C SER A 80 -20.52 -16.36 23.29
N SER A 81 -21.63 -16.80 22.76
CA SER A 81 -21.87 -18.12 22.22
C SER A 81 -20.83 -18.60 21.20
N SER A 82 -20.51 -19.89 21.31
CA SER A 82 -19.67 -20.68 20.40
C SER A 82 -20.18 -20.81 18.95
N LYS A 83 -21.20 -20.06 18.54
CA LYS A 83 -21.94 -20.29 17.28
C LYS A 83 -21.17 -19.96 16.00
N LYS A 84 -20.09 -19.17 16.04
CA LYS A 84 -19.28 -18.79 14.87
C LYS A 84 -17.80 -19.19 15.03
N LYS A 85 -17.51 -20.27 15.76
CA LYS A 85 -16.15 -20.82 15.83
C LYS A 85 -15.68 -21.29 14.48
N VAL A 86 -14.39 -21.13 14.22
CA VAL A 86 -13.70 -21.65 13.05
C VAL A 86 -12.59 -22.57 13.54
N THR A 87 -12.77 -23.89 13.37
CA THR A 87 -11.81 -24.89 13.84
C THR A 87 -11.00 -25.51 12.71
N LEU A 88 -11.44 -25.35 11.45
CA LEU A 88 -10.78 -25.81 10.22
C LEU A 88 -10.02 -24.63 9.56
N PRO A 89 -8.71 -24.45 9.84
CA PRO A 89 -7.94 -23.32 9.33
C PRO A 89 -7.81 -23.31 7.82
N ARG A 90 -7.80 -22.14 7.22
CA ARG A 90 -7.60 -21.97 5.77
C ARG A 90 -6.11 -22.09 5.41
N PRO A 91 -5.72 -22.97 4.50
CA PRO A 91 -4.35 -23.01 3.96
C PRO A 91 -3.95 -21.66 3.36
N GLY A 92 -2.72 -21.21 3.62
CA GLY A 92 -2.22 -19.95 3.10
C GLY A 92 -2.67 -18.69 3.87
N HIS A 93 -3.56 -18.82 4.84
CA HIS A 93 -3.94 -17.76 5.80
C HIS A 93 -3.16 -17.86 7.12
N ALA A 94 -3.26 -16.85 7.97
CA ALA A 94 -2.62 -16.87 9.29
C ALA A 94 -3.40 -17.69 10.34
N ASP A 95 -4.49 -18.35 9.97
CA ASP A 95 -5.41 -19.05 10.87
C ASP A 95 -4.67 -20.06 11.73
N LEU A 96 -3.97 -21.03 11.13
CA LEU A 96 -3.24 -22.07 11.83
C LEU A 96 -2.05 -21.50 12.61
N ALA A 97 -1.21 -20.71 11.95
CA ALA A 97 -0.03 -20.14 12.60
C ALA A 97 -0.38 -19.22 13.78
N GLY A 98 -1.44 -18.41 13.63
CA GLY A 98 -1.95 -17.55 14.69
C GLY A 98 -2.57 -18.35 15.85
N ALA A 99 -3.33 -19.39 15.54
CA ALA A 99 -3.91 -20.28 16.55
C ALA A 99 -2.82 -20.98 17.35
N LEU A 100 -1.81 -21.56 16.70
CA LEU A 100 -0.68 -22.22 17.36
C LEU A 100 0.15 -21.24 18.21
N LYS A 101 0.43 -20.04 17.67
CA LYS A 101 1.21 -19.01 18.38
C LYS A 101 0.57 -18.62 19.71
N HIS A 102 -0.74 -18.51 19.75
CA HIS A 102 -1.48 -18.02 20.91
C HIS A 102 -2.24 -19.10 21.68
N GLY A 103 -2.12 -20.39 21.30
CA GLY A 103 -2.80 -21.50 21.97
C GLY A 103 -4.31 -21.51 21.75
N PHE A 104 -4.81 -20.98 20.62
CA PHE A 104 -6.23 -20.97 20.31
C PHE A 104 -6.65 -22.28 19.62
N ARG A 105 -7.82 -22.80 19.99
CA ARG A 105 -8.50 -23.88 19.23
C ARG A 105 -9.66 -23.37 18.37
N ASP A 106 -9.79 -22.04 18.31
CA ASP A 106 -10.74 -21.31 17.48
C ASP A 106 -9.97 -20.26 16.67
N CYS A 107 -9.86 -20.50 15.37
CA CYS A 107 -9.15 -19.63 14.44
C CYS A 107 -9.80 -18.24 14.28
N ARG A 108 -11.08 -18.07 14.69
CA ARG A 108 -11.78 -16.78 14.64
C ARG A 108 -10.98 -15.67 15.30
N ARG A 109 -10.34 -15.97 16.44
CA ARG A 109 -9.51 -15.03 17.19
C ARG A 109 -8.28 -14.52 16.42
N ALA A 110 -7.69 -15.34 15.55
CA ALA A 110 -6.58 -14.97 14.68
C ALA A 110 -7.08 -14.32 13.37
N LEU A 111 -8.14 -14.90 12.78
CA LEU A 111 -8.72 -14.53 11.51
C LEU A 111 -9.12 -13.05 11.45
N GLU A 112 -9.85 -12.57 12.45
CA GLU A 112 -10.34 -11.19 12.50
C GLU A 112 -9.21 -10.16 12.60
N ARG A 113 -8.09 -10.52 13.28
CA ARG A 113 -6.92 -9.64 13.41
C ARG A 113 -6.04 -9.61 12.17
N THR A 114 -6.14 -10.62 11.30
CA THR A 114 -5.40 -10.72 10.04
C THR A 114 -6.23 -10.32 8.83
N SER A 115 -7.41 -9.76 9.07
CA SER A 115 -8.31 -9.26 8.03
C SER A 115 -7.69 -8.09 7.29
N ALA A 116 -7.84 -8.08 5.96
CA ALA A 116 -7.44 -6.95 5.09
C ALA A 116 -8.19 -5.64 5.42
N ARG A 117 -9.14 -5.65 6.35
CA ARG A 117 -9.81 -4.44 6.87
C ARG A 117 -8.82 -3.44 7.48
N GLU A 118 -7.69 -3.90 8.02
CA GLU A 118 -6.64 -3.04 8.55
C GLU A 118 -6.11 -2.04 7.50
N THR A 119 -6.16 -2.41 6.20
CA THR A 119 -5.69 -1.55 5.11
C THR A 119 -6.51 -0.25 4.95
N ALA A 120 -7.73 -0.18 5.47
CA ALA A 120 -8.49 1.07 5.52
C ALA A 120 -7.78 2.13 6.37
N GLY A 121 -7.23 1.72 7.53
CA GLY A 121 -6.41 2.62 8.36
C GLY A 121 -5.13 3.06 7.66
N ARG A 122 -4.44 2.15 6.93
CA ARG A 122 -3.24 2.49 6.15
C ARG A 122 -3.56 3.51 5.06
N VAL A 123 -4.65 3.32 4.34
CA VAL A 123 -5.06 4.23 3.26
C VAL A 123 -5.45 5.61 3.82
N ALA A 124 -6.11 5.67 4.97
CA ALA A 124 -6.41 6.95 5.61
C ALA A 124 -5.12 7.70 6.04
N VAL A 125 -4.14 7.01 6.64
CA VAL A 125 -2.83 7.60 6.97
C VAL A 125 -2.07 7.98 5.70
N GLY A 126 -2.10 7.15 4.66
CA GLY A 126 -1.50 7.45 3.37
C GLY A 126 -2.11 8.67 2.69
N GLY A 127 -3.43 8.86 2.80
CA GLY A 127 -4.13 10.06 2.32
C GLY A 127 -3.67 11.32 3.05
N LEU A 128 -3.53 11.24 4.39
CA LEU A 128 -2.97 12.33 5.18
C LEU A 128 -1.52 12.64 4.78
N SER A 129 -0.70 11.60 4.56
CA SER A 129 0.68 11.76 4.07
C SER A 129 0.73 12.41 2.69
N ARG A 130 -0.18 12.06 1.78
CA ARG A 130 -0.32 12.72 0.47
C ARG A 130 -0.71 14.18 0.60
N THR A 131 -1.57 14.55 1.56
CA THR A 131 -1.91 15.95 1.83
C THR A 131 -0.65 16.77 2.16
N LEU A 132 0.28 16.22 2.94
CA LEU A 132 1.57 16.83 3.22
C LEU A 132 2.43 16.90 1.94
N LEU A 133 2.64 15.77 1.27
CA LEU A 133 3.56 15.62 0.14
C LEU A 133 3.16 16.49 -1.05
N ASN A 134 1.87 16.61 -1.33
CA ASN A 134 1.34 17.47 -2.40
C ASN A 134 1.71 18.96 -2.22
N ARG A 135 1.94 19.42 -0.97
CA ARG A 135 2.42 20.80 -0.69
C ARG A 135 3.83 21.05 -1.22
N PHE A 136 4.58 19.99 -1.48
CA PHE A 136 5.96 20.02 -1.96
C PHE A 136 6.11 19.44 -3.38
N GLY A 137 5.00 19.30 -4.12
CA GLY A 137 5.00 18.80 -5.49
C GLY A 137 5.34 17.32 -5.63
N ILE A 138 5.21 16.53 -4.56
CA ILE A 138 5.44 15.09 -4.59
C ILE A 138 4.10 14.38 -4.84
N GLU A 139 4.01 13.67 -5.97
CA GLU A 139 2.82 12.93 -6.37
C GLU A 139 3.09 11.43 -6.36
N ILE A 140 2.08 10.63 -5.96
CA ILE A 140 2.19 9.18 -5.90
C ILE A 140 1.04 8.55 -6.67
N VAL A 141 1.38 7.60 -7.54
CA VAL A 141 0.47 6.98 -8.48
C VAL A 141 0.70 5.47 -8.52
N SER A 142 -0.31 4.67 -8.93
CA SER A 142 -0.12 3.24 -9.15
C SER A 142 -1.01 2.68 -10.25
N TRP A 143 -0.61 1.52 -10.77
CA TRP A 143 -1.39 0.70 -11.69
C TRP A 143 -1.06 -0.77 -11.53
N VAL A 144 -2.00 -1.62 -11.97
CA VAL A 144 -1.80 -3.07 -12.01
C VAL A 144 -0.97 -3.43 -13.24
N THR A 145 0.08 -4.23 -13.03
CA THR A 145 0.99 -4.71 -14.08
C THR A 145 0.73 -6.16 -14.50
N GLY A 146 -0.19 -6.84 -13.82
CA GLY A 146 -0.66 -8.15 -14.22
C GLY A 146 -1.56 -8.81 -13.19
N ILE A 147 -2.45 -9.70 -13.66
CA ILE A 147 -3.31 -10.56 -12.83
C ILE A 147 -3.23 -11.98 -13.38
N GLY A 148 -3.06 -12.97 -12.50
CA GLY A 148 -2.81 -14.35 -12.89
C GLY A 148 -1.53 -14.44 -13.74
N GLN A 149 -1.65 -15.01 -14.93
CA GLN A 149 -0.54 -15.12 -15.90
C GLN A 149 -0.51 -13.95 -16.91
N LEU A 150 -1.56 -13.12 -16.92
CA LEU A 150 -1.71 -12.01 -17.85
C LEU A 150 -0.92 -10.81 -17.37
N LYS A 151 -0.20 -10.19 -18.28
CA LYS A 151 0.61 -8.99 -18.03
C LYS A 151 -0.02 -7.80 -18.73
N ALA A 152 0.11 -6.65 -18.09
CA ALA A 152 -0.21 -5.36 -18.66
C ALA A 152 1.03 -4.46 -18.57
N SER A 153 1.24 -3.64 -19.56
CA SER A 153 2.38 -2.73 -19.63
C SER A 153 1.91 -1.28 -19.67
N CYS A 154 2.65 -0.42 -19.00
CA CYS A 154 2.60 1.01 -19.19
C CYS A 154 4.02 1.56 -19.11
N ASN A 155 4.30 2.61 -19.86
CA ASN A 155 5.55 3.31 -19.67
C ASN A 155 5.48 4.12 -18.37
N SER A 156 6.20 3.72 -17.35
CA SER A 156 6.23 4.36 -16.04
C SER A 156 6.76 5.81 -16.05
N GLU A 157 7.39 6.22 -17.14
CA GLU A 157 7.78 7.62 -17.34
C GLU A 157 6.62 8.48 -17.89
N SER A 158 5.53 7.85 -18.40
CA SER A 158 4.34 8.55 -18.84
C SER A 158 3.40 8.88 -17.67
N ASP A 159 2.92 10.11 -17.61
CA ASP A 159 1.94 10.55 -16.62
C ASP A 159 0.50 10.07 -16.92
N ASP A 160 0.30 9.34 -18.02
CA ASP A 160 -1.02 8.83 -18.42
C ASP A 160 -1.38 7.49 -17.77
N CYS A 161 -0.39 6.74 -17.25
CA CYS A 161 -0.63 5.41 -16.68
C CYS A 161 -1.70 5.41 -15.59
N GLN A 162 -1.67 6.37 -14.67
CA GLN A 162 -2.69 6.48 -13.63
C GLN A 162 -4.05 6.85 -14.20
N LYS A 163 -4.13 7.85 -15.06
CA LYS A 163 -5.40 8.31 -15.65
C LYS A 163 -6.12 7.19 -16.40
N LEU A 164 -5.36 6.32 -17.06
CA LEU A 164 -5.88 5.14 -17.75
C LEU A 164 -6.28 4.06 -16.73
N ALA A 165 -5.43 3.80 -15.73
CA ALA A 165 -5.71 2.82 -14.68
C ALA A 165 -6.95 3.18 -13.86
N ASP A 166 -7.16 4.44 -13.51
CA ASP A 166 -8.34 4.87 -12.72
C ASP A 166 -9.67 4.75 -13.50
N LYS A 167 -9.62 4.66 -14.84
CA LYS A 167 -10.80 4.36 -15.67
C LYS A 167 -11.08 2.86 -15.81
N SER A 168 -10.09 2.03 -15.51
CA SER A 168 -10.18 0.57 -15.62
C SER A 168 -10.74 -0.06 -14.33
N PRO A 169 -11.72 -0.96 -14.42
CA PRO A 169 -12.26 -1.66 -13.24
C PRO A 169 -11.23 -2.59 -12.59
N VAL A 170 -10.12 -2.90 -13.26
CA VAL A 170 -8.99 -3.70 -12.74
C VAL A 170 -7.71 -2.88 -12.60
N ARG A 171 -7.80 -1.55 -12.76
CA ARG A 171 -6.68 -0.61 -12.65
C ARG A 171 -5.51 -0.92 -13.60
N VAL A 172 -5.82 -1.42 -14.78
CA VAL A 172 -4.86 -1.73 -15.84
C VAL A 172 -4.89 -0.62 -16.90
N PRO A 173 -3.76 0.01 -17.23
CA PRO A 173 -3.73 1.09 -18.23
C PRO A 173 -3.83 0.63 -19.69
N ASP A 174 -3.80 -0.69 -19.93
CA ASP A 174 -3.85 -1.34 -21.25
C ASP A 174 -5.22 -1.97 -21.48
N GLY A 175 -6.02 -1.43 -22.40
CA GLY A 175 -7.39 -1.88 -22.66
C GLY A 175 -7.50 -3.30 -23.27
N GLU A 176 -6.47 -3.79 -24.00
CA GLU A 176 -6.48 -5.18 -24.48
C GLU A 176 -6.20 -6.15 -23.34
N ALA A 177 -5.24 -5.82 -22.47
CA ALA A 177 -4.95 -6.60 -21.27
C ALA A 177 -6.13 -6.57 -20.29
N GLU A 178 -6.81 -5.43 -20.12
CA GLU A 178 -8.01 -5.30 -19.29
C GLU A 178 -9.08 -6.32 -19.67
N ARG A 179 -9.45 -6.41 -20.94
CA ARG A 179 -10.47 -7.36 -21.41
C ARG A 179 -10.12 -8.79 -21.08
N LYS A 180 -8.88 -9.21 -21.35
CA LYS A 180 -8.41 -10.57 -21.06
C LYS A 180 -8.39 -10.86 -19.55
N ILE A 181 -8.00 -9.88 -18.75
CA ILE A 181 -7.96 -9.99 -17.28
C ILE A 181 -9.37 -10.12 -16.70
N LEU A 182 -10.35 -9.41 -17.24
CA LEU A 182 -11.74 -9.54 -16.82
C LEU A 182 -12.28 -10.95 -17.11
N GLU A 183 -11.98 -11.51 -18.29
CA GLU A 183 -12.33 -12.90 -18.66
C GLU A 183 -11.68 -13.92 -17.72
N GLU A 184 -10.41 -13.73 -17.35
CA GLU A 184 -9.67 -14.60 -16.41
C GLU A 184 -10.27 -14.56 -14.99
N ILE A 185 -10.66 -13.35 -14.51
CA ILE A 185 -11.32 -13.20 -13.19
C ILE A 185 -12.68 -13.92 -13.18
N GLU A 186 -13.48 -13.82 -14.24
CA GLU A 186 -14.75 -14.55 -14.34
C GLU A 186 -14.54 -16.06 -14.42
N GLY A 187 -13.51 -16.52 -15.12
CA GLY A 187 -13.12 -17.94 -15.13
C GLY A 187 -12.77 -18.44 -13.73
N ALA A 188 -11.88 -17.75 -13.03
CA ALA A 188 -11.50 -18.10 -11.66
C ALA A 188 -12.69 -18.10 -10.69
N LYS A 189 -13.62 -17.15 -10.85
CA LYS A 189 -14.83 -17.07 -10.05
C LYS A 189 -15.75 -18.29 -10.31
N ALA A 190 -15.91 -18.69 -11.56
CA ALA A 190 -16.70 -19.86 -11.93
C ALA A 190 -16.09 -21.16 -11.36
N ASP A 191 -14.77 -21.26 -11.30
CA ASP A 191 -14.03 -22.39 -10.74
C ASP A 191 -13.99 -22.40 -9.20
N GLY A 192 -14.47 -21.31 -8.55
CA GLY A 192 -14.40 -21.13 -7.09
C GLY A 192 -12.97 -20.87 -6.60
N ASP A 193 -12.13 -20.30 -7.43
CA ASP A 193 -10.72 -20.00 -7.16
C ASP A 193 -10.47 -18.49 -6.97
N SER A 194 -9.23 -18.10 -6.77
CA SER A 194 -8.79 -16.70 -6.61
C SER A 194 -7.52 -16.42 -7.39
N LEU A 195 -7.30 -15.15 -7.73
CA LEU A 195 -6.16 -14.70 -8.51
C LEU A 195 -5.30 -13.71 -7.71
N GLY A 196 -3.99 -13.89 -7.81
CA GLY A 196 -2.99 -12.91 -7.43
C GLY A 196 -2.55 -12.08 -8.62
N GLY A 197 -1.52 -11.26 -8.44
CA GLY A 197 -0.96 -10.46 -9.51
C GLY A 197 0.10 -9.49 -9.01
N SER A 198 0.42 -8.52 -9.84
CA SER A 198 1.45 -7.53 -9.56
C SER A 198 0.96 -6.12 -9.88
N PHE A 199 1.55 -5.13 -9.21
CA PHE A 199 1.30 -3.72 -9.43
C PHE A 199 2.59 -2.92 -9.28
N GLU A 200 2.61 -1.73 -9.86
CA GLU A 200 3.69 -0.75 -9.72
C GLU A 200 3.16 0.51 -9.04
N VAL A 201 3.96 1.08 -8.15
CA VAL A 201 3.73 2.36 -7.49
C VAL A 201 4.89 3.28 -7.81
N VAL A 202 4.59 4.50 -8.22
CA VAL A 202 5.58 5.51 -8.60
C VAL A 202 5.36 6.78 -7.78
N ALA A 203 6.44 7.34 -7.22
CA ALA A 203 6.44 8.67 -6.63
C ALA A 203 7.31 9.60 -7.47
N SER A 204 6.75 10.71 -7.94
CA SER A 204 7.43 11.77 -8.68
C SER A 204 7.64 13.01 -7.81
N GLY A 205 8.58 13.88 -8.18
CA GLY A 205 8.90 15.11 -7.44
C GLY A 205 9.64 14.88 -6.12
N VAL A 206 10.12 13.66 -5.86
CA VAL A 206 10.88 13.33 -4.65
C VAL A 206 12.27 13.96 -4.72
N PRO A 207 12.63 14.87 -3.80
CA PRO A 207 13.94 15.51 -3.83
C PRO A 207 15.05 14.50 -3.58
N PRO A 208 16.26 14.70 -4.14
CA PRO A 208 17.40 13.87 -3.80
C PRO A 208 17.77 13.99 -2.32
N GLY A 209 18.26 12.90 -1.72
CA GLY A 209 18.79 12.90 -0.36
C GLY A 209 17.81 12.54 0.75
N LEU A 210 16.61 12.00 0.45
CA LEU A 210 15.77 11.35 1.46
C LEU A 210 16.33 9.97 1.81
N GLY A 211 16.31 9.61 3.09
CA GLY A 211 16.85 8.33 3.56
C GLY A 211 18.26 8.45 4.11
N SER A 212 19.04 7.38 4.04
CA SER A 212 20.41 7.33 4.59
C SER A 212 21.26 6.27 3.89
N TYR A 213 22.51 6.59 3.60
CA TYR A 213 23.48 5.60 3.13
C TYR A 213 24.24 4.90 4.27
N SER A 214 24.20 5.44 5.49
CA SER A 214 25.01 4.95 6.63
C SER A 214 24.17 4.22 7.70
N ASN A 215 22.90 4.58 7.87
CA ASN A 215 22.03 3.97 8.88
C ASN A 215 21.07 2.95 8.25
N PRO A 216 21.23 1.64 8.49
CA PRO A 216 20.39 0.60 7.86
C PRO A 216 18.89 0.80 8.10
N GLY A 217 18.48 1.25 9.32
CA GLY A 217 17.06 1.50 9.64
C GLY A 217 16.47 2.74 8.98
N LYS A 218 17.32 3.63 8.44
CA LYS A 218 16.91 4.84 7.74
C LYS A 218 17.12 4.77 6.22
N LYS A 219 17.67 3.67 5.70
CA LYS A 219 17.76 3.44 4.25
C LYS A 219 16.36 3.42 3.64
N LEU A 220 16.16 4.20 2.57
CA LEU A 220 14.86 4.32 1.93
C LEU A 220 14.39 3.01 1.31
N ASP A 221 15.30 2.27 0.65
CA ASP A 221 15.04 0.93 0.12
C ASP A 221 14.61 -0.06 1.20
N ALA A 222 15.26 -0.02 2.38
CA ALA A 222 14.89 -0.88 3.50
C ALA A 222 13.50 -0.53 4.05
N ARG A 223 13.16 0.76 4.19
CA ARG A 223 11.83 1.22 4.61
C ARG A 223 10.75 0.79 3.60
N VAL A 224 11.02 0.97 2.30
CA VAL A 224 10.12 0.53 1.22
C VAL A 224 9.91 -0.98 1.28
N GLY A 225 11.01 -1.75 1.37
CA GLY A 225 10.93 -3.21 1.48
C GLY A 225 10.10 -3.67 2.68
N ALA A 226 10.35 -3.11 3.86
CA ALA A 226 9.63 -3.43 5.09
C ALA A 226 8.15 -3.03 5.02
N GLY A 227 7.85 -1.81 4.56
CA GLY A 227 6.49 -1.30 4.45
C GLY A 227 5.65 -2.13 3.49
N PHE A 228 6.10 -2.32 2.26
CA PHE A 228 5.37 -3.10 1.27
C PHE A 228 5.21 -4.59 1.67
N MET A 229 6.25 -5.23 2.23
CA MET A 229 6.15 -6.61 2.73
C MET A 229 5.20 -6.74 3.92
N SER A 230 4.87 -5.66 4.61
CA SER A 230 3.88 -5.64 5.69
C SER A 230 2.43 -5.57 5.20
N ILE A 231 2.20 -5.23 3.91
CA ILE A 231 0.86 -5.24 3.30
C ILE A 231 0.37 -6.70 3.21
N PRO A 232 -0.87 -7.01 3.63
CA PRO A 232 -1.40 -8.36 3.56
C PRO A 232 -1.27 -8.99 2.17
N ALA A 233 -0.84 -10.24 2.12
CA ALA A 233 -0.66 -11.07 0.92
C ALA A 233 0.49 -10.65 -0.04
N ILE A 234 1.23 -9.59 0.21
CA ILE A 234 2.44 -9.28 -0.58
C ILE A 234 3.52 -10.33 -0.33
N LYS A 235 4.18 -10.77 -1.41
CA LYS A 235 5.19 -11.85 -1.43
C LYS A 235 6.49 -11.47 -2.12
N SER A 236 6.51 -10.41 -2.91
CA SER A 236 7.75 -9.80 -3.39
C SER A 236 7.62 -8.30 -3.49
N VAL A 237 8.77 -7.61 -3.34
CA VAL A 237 8.93 -6.18 -3.54
C VAL A 237 10.20 -5.98 -4.34
N GLU A 238 10.13 -5.18 -5.39
CA GLU A 238 11.26 -4.85 -6.26
C GLU A 238 11.33 -3.33 -6.41
N ILE A 239 12.55 -2.79 -6.43
CA ILE A 239 12.81 -1.36 -6.66
C ILE A 239 13.52 -1.24 -8.00
N GLY A 240 13.03 -0.36 -8.88
CA GLY A 240 13.56 -0.19 -10.22
C GLY A 240 13.52 -1.48 -11.04
N LEU A 241 14.67 -1.89 -11.58
CA LEU A 241 14.81 -3.13 -12.35
C LEU A 241 14.61 -4.40 -11.50
N GLY A 242 14.76 -4.29 -10.17
CA GLY A 242 14.55 -5.38 -9.23
C GLY A 242 15.42 -6.60 -9.53
N LYS A 243 14.81 -7.80 -9.54
CA LYS A 243 15.52 -9.06 -9.84
C LYS A 243 16.18 -9.08 -11.23
N GLY A 244 15.69 -8.27 -12.16
CA GLY A 244 16.23 -8.16 -13.51
C GLY A 244 17.68 -7.66 -13.52
N ALA A 245 18.07 -6.85 -12.54
CA ALA A 245 19.45 -6.35 -12.40
C ALA A 245 20.48 -7.47 -12.25
N GLY A 246 20.12 -8.57 -11.55
CA GLY A 246 21.03 -9.69 -11.33
C GLY A 246 21.42 -10.48 -12.58
N SER A 247 20.72 -10.31 -13.70
CA SER A 247 20.99 -10.99 -14.97
C SER A 247 21.72 -10.13 -16.00
N LYS A 248 22.04 -8.87 -15.65
CA LYS A 248 22.66 -7.89 -16.54
C LYS A 248 24.07 -7.51 -16.09
N ARG A 249 24.84 -6.91 -16.99
CA ARG A 249 26.12 -6.32 -16.67
C ARG A 249 25.95 -4.95 -15.99
N GLY A 250 26.91 -4.52 -15.18
CA GLY A 250 26.83 -3.23 -14.49
C GLY A 250 26.59 -2.04 -15.43
N SER A 251 27.25 -2.01 -16.59
CA SER A 251 27.05 -0.99 -17.63
C SER A 251 25.66 -0.97 -18.27
N GLU A 252 24.84 -2.00 -18.06
CA GLU A 252 23.45 -2.08 -18.55
C GLU A 252 22.43 -1.78 -17.45
N VAL A 253 22.90 -1.53 -16.22
CA VAL A 253 22.05 -1.35 -15.04
C VAL A 253 22.26 0.02 -14.39
N HIS A 254 23.51 0.51 -14.35
CA HIS A 254 23.79 1.77 -13.66
C HIS A 254 23.41 2.95 -14.52
N ASP A 255 22.59 3.82 -13.96
CA ASP A 255 22.07 5.02 -14.61
C ASP A 255 23.20 6.06 -14.72
N GLU A 256 23.54 6.48 -15.95
CA GLU A 256 24.55 7.49 -16.19
C GLU A 256 24.07 8.87 -15.71
N ILE A 257 24.98 9.68 -15.16
CA ILE A 257 24.68 10.98 -14.57
C ILE A 257 25.06 12.08 -15.55
N TYR A 258 24.12 12.97 -15.82
CA TYR A 258 24.27 14.13 -16.67
C TYR A 258 23.93 15.41 -15.90
N HIS A 259 24.29 16.56 -16.45
CA HIS A 259 23.97 17.87 -15.91
C HIS A 259 23.61 18.85 -17.03
N GLU A 260 22.57 19.63 -16.82
CA GLU A 260 22.17 20.77 -17.64
C GLU A 260 21.84 21.96 -16.73
N ASP A 261 22.12 23.19 -17.20
CA ASP A 261 21.92 24.41 -16.39
C ASP A 261 20.46 24.62 -15.94
N GLU A 262 19.51 24.18 -16.78
CA GLU A 262 18.07 24.38 -16.51
C GLU A 262 17.48 23.29 -15.60
N THR A 263 17.97 22.05 -15.67
CA THR A 263 17.39 20.88 -14.97
C THR A 263 18.25 20.37 -13.84
N GLY A 264 19.51 20.84 -13.74
CA GLY A 264 20.48 20.34 -12.79
C GLY A 264 20.99 18.94 -13.15
N PHE A 265 21.25 18.11 -12.14
CA PHE A 265 21.65 16.71 -12.36
C PHE A 265 20.45 15.83 -12.72
N TYR A 266 20.58 15.04 -13.77
CA TYR A 266 19.55 14.11 -14.25
C TYR A 266 20.17 12.81 -14.78
N ARG A 267 19.30 11.83 -15.08
CA ARG A 267 19.67 10.52 -15.65
C ARG A 267 18.78 10.22 -16.86
N ASN A 268 19.38 9.56 -17.87
CA ASN A 268 18.63 9.15 -19.09
C ASN A 268 17.91 7.80 -18.92
N SER A 269 18.14 7.10 -17.81
CA SER A 269 17.46 5.87 -17.41
C SER A 269 17.17 5.90 -15.91
N ASN A 270 16.33 4.99 -15.44
CA ASN A 270 15.97 4.89 -14.02
C ASN A 270 15.83 3.42 -13.61
N GLU A 271 16.90 2.66 -13.88
CA GLU A 271 16.98 1.25 -13.52
C GLU A 271 17.17 1.06 -12.00
N ALA A 272 17.77 2.05 -11.32
CA ALA A 272 17.85 2.12 -9.86
C ALA A 272 16.49 2.36 -9.19
N GLY A 273 15.47 2.83 -9.95
CA GLY A 273 14.15 3.12 -9.41
C GLY A 273 14.13 4.27 -8.41
N GLY A 274 14.97 5.29 -8.63
CA GLY A 274 15.02 6.51 -7.82
C GLY A 274 15.77 6.38 -6.49
N ILE A 275 16.37 5.22 -6.17
CA ILE A 275 17.08 4.99 -4.90
C ILE A 275 18.47 4.42 -5.18
N GLU A 276 19.50 5.12 -4.72
CA GLU A 276 20.89 4.71 -4.78
C GLU A 276 21.51 4.71 -3.38
N GLY A 277 22.11 3.60 -2.98
CA GLY A 277 22.75 3.48 -1.67
C GLY A 277 21.82 3.64 -0.46
N GLY A 278 20.50 3.63 -0.66
CA GLY A 278 19.49 3.86 0.38
C GLY A 278 19.01 5.31 0.50
N ILE A 279 19.32 6.15 -0.52
CA ILE A 279 18.96 7.57 -0.59
C ILE A 279 18.22 7.81 -1.91
N SER A 280 17.19 8.67 -1.90
CA SER A 280 16.56 9.16 -3.13
C SER A 280 17.56 9.95 -3.97
N ASN A 281 17.54 9.77 -5.29
CA ASN A 281 18.50 10.37 -6.22
C ASN A 281 17.92 11.49 -7.09
N GLY A 282 16.63 11.86 -6.88
CA GLY A 282 15.92 12.90 -7.64
C GLY A 282 15.02 12.35 -8.76
N GLU A 283 15.27 11.09 -9.20
CA GLU A 283 14.42 10.43 -10.19
C GLU A 283 13.15 9.86 -9.53
N LYS A 284 12.17 9.45 -10.36
CA LYS A 284 10.93 8.82 -9.89
C LYS A 284 11.25 7.58 -9.04
N LEU A 285 10.70 7.50 -7.84
CA LEU A 285 10.76 6.27 -7.06
C LEU A 285 9.83 5.24 -7.69
N ARG A 286 10.35 4.05 -8.03
CA ARG A 286 9.61 2.99 -8.70
C ARG A 286 9.64 1.72 -7.87
N VAL A 287 8.46 1.30 -7.40
CA VAL A 287 8.29 0.12 -6.55
C VAL A 287 7.30 -0.85 -7.18
N LYS A 288 7.72 -2.09 -7.44
CA LYS A 288 6.86 -3.18 -7.91
C LYS A 288 6.59 -4.15 -6.77
N ALA A 289 5.35 -4.61 -6.65
CA ALA A 289 4.98 -5.59 -5.66
C ALA A 289 4.12 -6.70 -6.26
N THR A 290 4.27 -7.92 -5.71
CA THR A 290 3.49 -9.09 -6.11
C THR A 290 2.65 -9.57 -4.94
N MET A 291 1.35 -9.69 -5.18
CA MET A 291 0.35 -10.21 -4.26
C MET A 291 0.00 -11.66 -4.63
N LYS A 292 0.07 -12.57 -3.65
CA LYS A 292 -0.44 -13.94 -3.84
C LYS A 292 -1.97 -13.95 -3.96
N PRO A 293 -2.58 -15.01 -4.53
CA PRO A 293 -4.02 -15.24 -4.49
C PRO A 293 -4.56 -15.21 -3.07
N ILE A 294 -5.81 -14.78 -2.93
CA ILE A 294 -6.50 -14.77 -1.63
C ILE A 294 -6.74 -16.20 -1.16
N PRO A 295 -6.42 -16.55 0.09
CA PRO A 295 -6.44 -17.94 0.56
C PRO A 295 -7.86 -18.48 0.88
N THR A 296 -8.89 -17.67 0.78
CA THR A 296 -10.28 -18.08 0.97
C THR A 296 -10.89 -18.42 -0.39
N LEU A 297 -11.14 -19.70 -0.63
CA LEU A 297 -11.61 -20.20 -1.91
C LEU A 297 -13.07 -20.64 -1.83
N GLY A 298 -13.82 -20.50 -2.92
CA GLY A 298 -15.15 -21.08 -3.09
C GLY A 298 -15.11 -22.60 -3.11
N LYS A 299 -14.03 -23.18 -3.70
CA LYS A 299 -13.66 -24.60 -3.65
C LYS A 299 -12.59 -24.78 -2.57
N PRO A 300 -12.97 -25.13 -1.32
CA PRO A 300 -12.04 -25.17 -0.21
C PRO A 300 -10.99 -26.25 -0.37
N LEU A 301 -9.80 -25.95 0.16
CA LEU A 301 -8.70 -26.90 0.23
C LEU A 301 -8.84 -27.80 1.45
N HIS A 302 -8.09 -28.91 1.47
CA HIS A 302 -7.98 -29.79 2.63
C HIS A 302 -7.44 -29.06 3.87
N SER A 303 -7.99 -29.39 5.01
CA SER A 303 -7.63 -28.86 6.32
C SER A 303 -7.81 -29.91 7.42
N VAL A 304 -7.46 -29.55 8.67
CA VAL A 304 -7.60 -30.41 9.84
C VAL A 304 -8.25 -29.62 10.97
N ASP A 305 -9.23 -30.19 11.64
CA ASP A 305 -9.90 -29.57 12.78
C ASP A 305 -8.94 -29.46 13.97
N LEU A 306 -8.83 -28.28 14.56
CA LEU A 306 -7.91 -27.98 15.66
C LEU A 306 -8.39 -28.55 17.01
N THR A 307 -9.61 -29.09 17.11
CA THR A 307 -10.20 -29.58 18.35
C THR A 307 -9.99 -31.08 18.54
N ASP A 308 -10.10 -31.86 17.46
CA ASP A 308 -10.06 -33.34 17.50
C ASP A 308 -9.03 -33.96 16.54
N GLY A 309 -8.50 -33.18 15.58
CA GLY A 309 -7.52 -33.65 14.62
C GLY A 309 -8.13 -34.34 13.39
N GLU A 310 -9.46 -34.29 13.22
CA GLU A 310 -10.13 -34.89 12.07
C GLU A 310 -9.88 -34.11 10.78
N GLU A 311 -9.73 -34.83 9.68
CA GLU A 311 -9.54 -34.22 8.35
C GLU A 311 -10.86 -33.65 7.81
N GLY A 312 -10.77 -32.50 7.11
CA GLY A 312 -11.94 -31.85 6.55
C GLY A 312 -11.62 -30.79 5.51
N GLU A 313 -12.61 -30.09 5.06
CA GLU A 313 -12.47 -28.93 4.19
C GLU A 313 -12.25 -27.64 5.01
N ALA A 314 -11.35 -26.78 4.55
CA ALA A 314 -11.10 -25.49 5.15
C ALA A 314 -12.37 -24.64 5.24
N ALA A 315 -12.43 -23.79 6.27
CA ALA A 315 -13.57 -22.91 6.50
C ALA A 315 -13.84 -22.00 5.28
N LYS A 316 -15.11 -21.90 4.88
CA LYS A 316 -15.58 -20.97 3.84
C LYS A 316 -15.97 -19.65 4.47
N GLU A 317 -15.37 -18.58 4.01
CA GLU A 317 -15.70 -17.20 4.37
C GLU A 317 -15.99 -16.40 3.10
N ARG A 318 -16.69 -15.28 3.23
CA ARG A 318 -16.85 -14.36 2.09
C ARG A 318 -15.48 -13.81 1.67
N SER A 319 -15.18 -13.88 0.40
CA SER A 319 -13.89 -13.45 -0.15
C SER A 319 -14.03 -12.81 -1.51
N ASP A 320 -13.02 -12.01 -1.84
CA ASP A 320 -12.79 -11.50 -3.19
C ASP A 320 -12.19 -12.62 -4.07
N VAL A 321 -12.44 -12.58 -5.35
CA VAL A 321 -11.73 -13.42 -6.34
C VAL A 321 -10.35 -12.82 -6.65
N CYS A 322 -10.29 -11.49 -6.75
CA CYS A 322 -9.06 -10.75 -6.98
C CYS A 322 -9.07 -9.44 -6.16
N ALA A 323 -7.98 -9.17 -5.43
CA ALA A 323 -7.80 -7.93 -4.67
C ALA A 323 -6.59 -7.10 -5.12
N VAL A 324 -5.95 -7.46 -6.24
CA VAL A 324 -4.76 -6.77 -6.75
C VAL A 324 -5.02 -5.28 -7.04
N PRO A 325 -6.19 -4.89 -7.65
CA PRO A 325 -6.52 -3.48 -7.84
C PRO A 325 -6.55 -2.68 -6.54
N ALA A 326 -7.17 -3.22 -5.49
CA ALA A 326 -7.18 -2.57 -4.17
C ALA A 326 -5.78 -2.53 -3.54
N ALA A 327 -4.98 -3.59 -3.70
CA ALA A 327 -3.62 -3.66 -3.19
C ALA A 327 -2.71 -2.58 -3.80
N SER A 328 -2.92 -2.18 -5.07
CA SER A 328 -2.18 -1.08 -5.69
C SER A 328 -2.44 0.26 -4.98
N VAL A 329 -3.69 0.54 -4.59
CA VAL A 329 -4.05 1.74 -3.81
C VAL A 329 -3.47 1.70 -2.40
N VAL A 330 -3.44 0.51 -1.77
CA VAL A 330 -2.75 0.34 -0.47
C VAL A 330 -1.25 0.57 -0.62
N GLY A 331 -0.65 0.15 -1.73
CA GLY A 331 0.76 0.42 -2.06
C GLY A 331 1.05 1.92 -2.21
N GLU A 332 0.16 2.68 -2.86
CA GLU A 332 0.26 4.15 -2.91
C GLU A 332 0.29 4.76 -1.51
N ALA A 333 -0.63 4.33 -0.65
CA ALA A 333 -0.73 4.83 0.71
C ALA A 333 0.52 4.50 1.53
N GLU A 334 1.05 3.30 1.38
CA GLU A 334 2.27 2.88 2.08
C GLU A 334 3.50 3.67 1.60
N LEU A 335 3.66 3.86 0.28
CA LEU A 335 4.75 4.67 -0.26
C LEU A 335 4.64 6.12 0.19
N ALA A 336 3.42 6.69 0.21
CA ALA A 336 3.18 8.04 0.72
C ALA A 336 3.62 8.19 2.17
N ASN A 337 3.27 7.23 3.02
CA ASN A 337 3.66 7.26 4.43
C ASN A 337 5.18 7.14 4.62
N ILE A 338 5.85 6.27 3.85
CA ILE A 338 7.31 6.11 3.89
C ILE A 338 8.03 7.37 3.42
N VAL A 339 7.58 7.95 2.30
CA VAL A 339 8.19 9.17 1.73
C VAL A 339 7.95 10.36 2.64
N ALA A 340 6.73 10.52 3.20
CA ALA A 340 6.43 11.60 4.16
C ALA A 340 7.31 11.51 5.41
N GLY A 341 7.48 10.31 5.98
CA GLY A 341 8.36 10.11 7.11
C GLY A 341 9.83 10.42 6.78
N ALA A 342 10.33 10.00 5.61
CA ALA A 342 11.69 10.31 5.17
C ALA A 342 11.87 11.80 4.85
N PHE A 343 10.83 12.45 4.33
CA PHE A 343 10.79 13.88 4.06
C PHE A 343 10.88 14.69 5.35
N LEU A 344 10.07 14.39 6.35
CA LEU A 344 10.08 15.04 7.65
C LEU A 344 11.34 14.72 8.47
N ASP A 345 11.96 13.54 8.30
CA ASP A 345 13.28 13.25 8.87
C ASP A 345 14.38 14.19 8.33
N LYS A 346 14.26 14.63 7.07
CA LYS A 346 15.24 15.51 6.41
C LYS A 346 14.91 17.00 6.60
N PHE A 347 13.65 17.37 6.43
CA PHE A 347 13.15 18.74 6.49
C PHE A 347 12.34 18.95 7.79
N ALA A 348 13.00 18.67 8.92
CA ALA A 348 12.38 18.74 10.23
C ALA A 348 11.89 20.14 10.58
N GLY A 349 10.75 20.23 11.28
CA GLY A 349 10.16 21.45 11.80
C GLY A 349 8.91 21.09 12.60
N ASP A 350 8.58 21.91 13.62
CA ASP A 350 7.36 21.76 14.40
C ASP A 350 6.14 22.35 13.68
N THR A 351 6.39 23.21 12.70
CA THR A 351 5.37 23.90 11.90
C THR A 351 5.56 23.66 10.40
N MET A 352 4.47 23.76 9.63
CA MET A 352 4.53 23.68 8.16
C MET A 352 5.42 24.77 7.54
N ASP A 353 5.53 25.94 8.17
CA ASP A 353 6.38 27.03 7.68
C ASP A 353 7.87 26.66 7.86
N GLU A 354 8.27 26.14 9.01
CA GLU A 354 9.65 25.68 9.24
C GLU A 354 10.05 24.55 8.27
N VAL A 355 9.15 23.60 8.03
CA VAL A 355 9.37 22.52 7.06
C VAL A 355 9.57 23.09 5.66
N ARG A 356 8.73 24.07 5.26
CA ARG A 356 8.81 24.75 3.96
C ARG A 356 10.13 25.50 3.80
N GLU A 357 10.51 26.33 4.76
CA GLU A 357 11.78 27.07 4.74
C GLU A 357 12.99 26.13 4.64
N SER A 358 12.95 25.00 5.36
CA SER A 358 14.00 23.98 5.30
C SER A 358 14.10 23.34 3.91
N PHE A 359 12.98 23.05 3.28
CA PHE A 359 12.92 22.49 1.94
C PHE A 359 13.37 23.48 0.87
N GLU A 360 12.87 24.72 0.89
CA GLU A 360 13.22 25.78 -0.06
C GLU A 360 14.73 26.09 -0.01
N ARG A 361 15.31 26.26 1.17
CA ARG A 361 16.76 26.44 1.33
C ARG A 361 17.58 25.29 0.77
N TYR A 362 17.07 24.07 0.91
CA TYR A 362 17.73 22.90 0.33
C TYR A 362 17.65 22.89 -1.20
N SER A 363 16.49 23.23 -1.77
CA SER A 363 16.26 23.31 -3.20
C SER A 363 17.14 24.40 -3.84
N GLU A 364 17.17 25.61 -3.27
CA GLU A 364 18.05 26.70 -3.71
C GLU A 364 19.54 26.28 -3.70
N ARG A 365 19.98 25.53 -2.68
CA ARG A 365 21.36 25.00 -2.66
C ARG A 365 21.64 24.01 -3.78
N LEU A 366 20.66 23.22 -4.19
CA LEU A 366 20.83 22.27 -5.30
C LEU A 366 20.87 23.00 -6.64
N GLU A 367 20.01 24.02 -6.84
CA GLU A 367 19.98 24.85 -8.04
C GLU A 367 21.31 25.60 -8.22
N ASN A 368 21.88 26.12 -7.14
CA ASN A 368 23.16 26.86 -7.14
C ASN A 368 24.37 25.99 -6.83
N TRP A 369 24.34 24.69 -7.18
CA TRP A 369 25.37 23.71 -6.79
C TRP A 369 26.80 24.09 -7.20
N PHE A 370 26.97 24.73 -8.35
CA PHE A 370 28.28 25.12 -8.88
C PHE A 370 28.64 26.60 -8.60
N GLU A 371 27.76 27.35 -7.94
CA GLU A 371 28.01 28.76 -7.59
C GLU A 371 28.64 28.95 -6.20
N GLY A 372 28.77 27.87 -5.40
CA GLY A 372 29.20 27.88 -4.01
C GLY A 372 30.67 27.47 -3.77
#